data_805f838123ba8c4292a617ee6d56bf0c
#
_entry.id   805f838123ba8c4292a617ee6d56bf0c
#
_cell.length_a   1.000
_cell.length_b   1.000
_cell.length_c   1.000
_cell.angle_alpha   90.00
_cell.angle_beta   90.00
_cell.angle_gamma   90.00
#
_symmetry.space_group_name_H-M   'P 1'
#
loop_
_entity.id
_entity.type
_entity.pdbx_description
1 polymer ?
#
loop_
_entity_poly.entity_id
_entity_poly.type
_entity_poly.pdbx_seq_one_letter_code
_entity_poly.pdbx_strand_id
1 'polypeptide(L)'
;MENSLLRPYSIGIVLEDKEGDSDMIKVMPSEQLSMFSGNLNEQKLNYEVNVPDSQGIKRESHVEGGVELVAKWIFSSGNRVTAPNVKKNESVLIYRFADTDEFYWETFMREPSLRRREHVHYAFSNLPNGINSYDKNSSYWFEISTREKHVHLHTSKNDEEPFEYDLRINTREGNLVITDDINDNITIDSKNRIITINHASGNKIEINDNDITMTNVGGSVISMTGGDITINCSNLNFNVSNATITGSNIQLNGGSVTANGEDLNTDLT
;
A
#
# COMPACT_ATOMS: atom_id res chain seq x y z
N MET A 1 -20.36 26.40 -32.27
CA MET A 1 -19.71 25.55 -31.23
C MET A 1 -20.84 24.84 -30.52
N GLU A 2 -20.92 23.54 -30.66
CA GLU A 2 -21.83 22.75 -29.83
C GLU A 2 -21.40 22.90 -28.39
N ASN A 3 -22.30 23.31 -27.51
CA ASN A 3 -22.03 23.47 -26.10
C ASN A 3 -21.79 22.07 -25.51
N SER A 4 -20.67 21.92 -24.78
CA SER A 4 -20.42 20.69 -24.01
C SER A 4 -21.61 20.35 -23.13
N LEU A 5 -22.00 19.08 -23.10
CA LEU A 5 -23.07 18.59 -22.20
C LEU A 5 -22.64 18.69 -20.73
N LEU A 6 -21.36 18.54 -20.43
CA LEU A 6 -20.81 18.71 -19.09
C LEU A 6 -20.33 20.16 -18.92
N ARG A 7 -20.98 20.93 -18.05
CA ARG A 7 -20.72 22.34 -17.84
C ARG A 7 -20.32 22.61 -16.40
N PRO A 8 -19.33 23.50 -16.16
CA PRO A 8 -19.09 24.02 -14.80
C PRO A 8 -20.37 24.61 -14.27
N TYR A 9 -20.73 24.26 -13.04
CA TYR A 9 -21.96 24.69 -12.41
C TYR A 9 -21.70 25.68 -11.27
N SER A 10 -20.80 25.31 -10.33
CA SER A 10 -20.48 26.14 -9.16
C SER A 10 -19.22 25.64 -8.48
N ILE A 11 -18.62 26.48 -7.64
CA ILE A 11 -17.77 26.00 -6.56
C ILE A 11 -18.71 25.46 -5.47
N GLY A 12 -18.47 24.24 -5.01
CA GLY A 12 -19.23 23.58 -3.97
C GLY A 12 -18.46 23.48 -2.66
N ILE A 13 -19.18 23.52 -1.56
CA ILE A 13 -18.65 23.24 -0.23
C ILE A 13 -19.14 21.87 0.21
N VAL A 14 -18.23 20.99 0.58
CA VAL A 14 -18.55 19.63 1.06
C VAL A 14 -19.24 19.72 2.43
N LEU A 15 -20.40 19.10 2.55
CA LEU A 15 -21.25 19.20 3.74
C LEU A 15 -20.89 18.23 4.86
N GLU A 16 -20.33 17.08 4.48
CA GLU A 16 -19.91 16.01 5.39
C GLU A 16 -18.66 15.31 4.88
N ASP A 17 -17.94 14.64 5.75
CA ASP A 17 -16.79 13.83 5.33
C ASP A 17 -17.24 12.74 4.37
N LYS A 18 -16.53 12.58 3.25
CA LYS A 18 -16.82 11.51 2.28
C LYS A 18 -16.71 10.14 2.94
N GLU A 19 -17.72 9.30 2.75
CA GLU A 19 -17.72 7.93 3.26
C GLU A 19 -16.77 7.04 2.46
N GLY A 20 -15.77 6.50 3.13
CA GLY A 20 -14.91 5.42 2.63
C GLY A 20 -14.52 5.54 1.15
N ASP A 21 -14.84 4.53 0.37
CA ASP A 21 -14.54 4.43 -1.06
C ASP A 21 -15.71 4.89 -1.96
N SER A 22 -16.72 5.54 -1.40
CA SER A 22 -17.82 6.13 -2.16
C SER A 22 -17.31 7.18 -3.15
N ASP A 23 -17.90 7.22 -4.35
CA ASP A 23 -17.70 8.29 -5.34
C ASP A 23 -18.63 9.48 -5.11
N MET A 24 -19.60 9.34 -4.22
CA MET A 24 -20.64 10.33 -3.98
C MET A 24 -20.29 11.23 -2.81
N ILE A 25 -20.59 12.52 -2.94
CA ILE A 25 -20.49 13.50 -1.87
C ILE A 25 -21.74 14.37 -1.83
N LYS A 26 -22.03 14.94 -0.67
CA LYS A 26 -23.02 15.97 -0.50
C LYS A 26 -22.36 17.34 -0.50
N VAL A 27 -22.81 18.22 -1.36
CA VAL A 27 -22.22 19.55 -1.57
C VAL A 27 -23.26 20.63 -1.60
N MET A 28 -22.86 21.81 -1.19
CA MET A 28 -23.63 23.04 -1.30
C MET A 28 -22.98 23.95 -2.35
N PRO A 29 -23.69 24.34 -3.43
CA PRO A 29 -23.16 25.24 -4.45
C PRO A 29 -23.08 26.68 -3.89
N SER A 30 -21.88 27.20 -3.66
CA SER A 30 -21.65 28.48 -2.99
C SER A 30 -21.95 29.69 -3.87
N GLU A 31 -21.73 29.61 -5.18
CA GLU A 31 -21.90 30.73 -6.10
C GLU A 31 -23.37 31.01 -6.44
N GLN A 32 -24.25 30.02 -6.26
CA GLN A 32 -25.67 30.16 -6.58
C GLN A 32 -26.52 30.63 -5.42
N LEU A 33 -26.03 30.55 -4.19
CA LEU A 33 -26.78 30.95 -3.01
C LEU A 33 -27.10 32.44 -2.97
N SER A 34 -26.32 33.30 -3.58
CA SER A 34 -26.55 34.75 -3.65
C SER A 34 -27.64 35.15 -4.65
N MET A 35 -28.10 34.23 -5.50
CA MET A 35 -29.07 34.53 -6.57
C MET A 35 -30.48 33.97 -6.31
N PHE A 36 -30.67 33.21 -5.23
CA PHE A 36 -32.00 32.66 -4.90
C PHE A 36 -32.80 33.56 -3.98
N SER A 37 -33.39 34.60 -4.56
CA SER A 37 -34.45 35.37 -3.92
C SER A 37 -35.85 34.85 -4.30
N GLY A 38 -36.09 33.56 -4.31
CA GLY A 38 -37.37 32.96 -4.67
C GLY A 38 -37.65 31.68 -3.92
N ASN A 39 -38.88 31.52 -3.46
CA ASN A 39 -39.40 30.36 -2.73
C ASN A 39 -38.82 29.02 -3.09
N LEU A 40 -37.80 28.59 -2.42
CA LEU A 40 -37.30 27.20 -2.41
C LEU A 40 -37.79 26.53 -1.14
N ASN A 41 -38.32 25.32 -1.28
CA ASN A 41 -38.93 24.51 -0.24
C ASN A 41 -38.10 24.44 1.05
N GLU A 42 -38.83 24.58 2.17
CA GLU A 42 -38.40 24.75 3.55
C GLU A 42 -37.64 23.53 4.14
N GLN A 43 -36.53 23.17 3.60
CA GLN A 43 -35.52 22.47 4.41
C GLN A 43 -34.40 23.46 4.75
N LYS A 44 -34.59 24.20 5.84
CA LYS A 44 -33.57 25.05 6.43
C LYS A 44 -32.49 24.16 7.01
N LEU A 45 -31.44 23.96 6.26
CA LEU A 45 -30.21 23.37 6.75
C LEU A 45 -29.31 24.51 7.20
N ASN A 46 -29.07 24.64 8.49
CA ASN A 46 -28.12 25.58 9.06
C ASN A 46 -26.73 24.91 9.04
N TYR A 47 -25.84 25.41 8.21
CA TYR A 47 -24.46 24.96 8.20
C TYR A 47 -23.52 26.08 8.68
N GLU A 48 -22.66 25.75 9.64
CA GLU A 48 -21.50 26.57 9.95
C GLU A 48 -20.38 26.22 8.96
N VAL A 49 -20.03 27.18 8.12
CA VAL A 49 -18.98 27.02 7.12
C VAL A 49 -17.77 27.84 7.54
N ASN A 50 -16.67 27.15 7.88
CA ASN A 50 -15.39 27.78 8.17
C ASN A 50 -14.47 27.66 6.94
N VAL A 51 -14.52 28.63 6.03
CA VAL A 51 -13.65 28.67 4.85
C VAL A 51 -12.50 29.63 5.09
N PRO A 52 -11.24 29.20 5.00
CA PRO A 52 -10.12 30.12 4.96
C PRO A 52 -10.15 30.93 3.66
N ASP A 53 -10.06 32.26 3.77
CA ASP A 53 -9.89 33.11 2.60
C ASP A 53 -8.50 32.92 1.96
N SER A 54 -8.25 33.60 0.84
CA SER A 54 -6.95 33.52 0.12
C SER A 54 -5.74 33.98 0.96
N GLN A 55 -5.97 34.55 2.14
CA GLN A 55 -4.94 34.95 3.12
C GLN A 55 -4.85 34.00 4.32
N GLY A 56 -5.62 32.91 4.32
CA GLY A 56 -5.64 31.93 5.41
C GLY A 56 -6.45 32.33 6.63
N ILE A 57 -7.22 33.44 6.55
CA ILE A 57 -8.07 33.91 7.65
C ILE A 57 -9.37 33.12 7.63
N LYS A 58 -9.66 32.41 8.74
CA LYS A 58 -10.92 31.69 8.90
C LYS A 58 -12.07 32.69 9.10
N ARG A 59 -13.03 32.65 8.19
CA ARG A 59 -14.29 33.39 8.34
C ARG A 59 -15.41 32.42 8.66
N GLU A 60 -16.07 32.64 9.80
CA GLU A 60 -17.32 31.95 10.10
C GLU A 60 -18.42 32.60 9.26
N SER A 61 -19.06 31.81 8.43
CA SER A 61 -20.24 32.25 7.70
C SER A 61 -21.40 31.32 8.04
N HIS A 62 -22.48 31.89 8.54
CA HIS A 62 -23.75 31.18 8.70
C HIS A 62 -24.49 31.23 7.36
N VAL A 63 -24.71 30.07 6.76
CA VAL A 63 -25.51 29.98 5.56
C VAL A 63 -26.85 29.35 5.89
N GLU A 64 -27.91 30.17 5.85
CA GLU A 64 -29.28 29.69 5.93
C GLU A 64 -29.81 29.40 4.53
N GLY A 65 -30.27 28.20 4.33
CA GLY A 65 -30.97 27.80 3.11
C GLY A 65 -30.19 26.83 2.23
N GLY A 66 -30.74 25.63 2.01
CA GLY A 66 -30.03 24.58 1.42
C GLY A 66 -30.58 24.09 0.10
N VAL A 67 -29.79 24.13 -0.93
CA VAL A 67 -29.88 23.13 -1.97
C VAL A 67 -28.69 22.19 -1.73
N GLU A 68 -28.94 21.14 -0.99
CA GLU A 68 -28.02 20.02 -0.93
C GLU A 68 -28.02 19.31 -2.29
N LEU A 69 -26.84 19.19 -2.90
CA LEU A 69 -26.65 18.42 -4.11
C LEU A 69 -25.85 17.18 -3.79
N VAL A 70 -26.27 16.06 -4.38
CA VAL A 70 -25.46 14.83 -4.40
C VAL A 70 -24.70 14.82 -5.70
N ALA A 71 -23.37 14.83 -5.63
CA ALA A 71 -22.52 14.84 -6.80
C ALA A 71 -21.63 13.59 -6.85
N LYS A 72 -21.48 13.04 -8.05
CA LYS A 72 -20.62 11.89 -8.31
C LYS A 72 -19.22 12.35 -8.74
N TRP A 73 -18.19 11.67 -8.28
CA TRP A 73 -16.82 12.00 -8.68
C TRP A 73 -16.63 11.85 -10.20
N ILE A 74 -16.06 12.89 -10.82
CA ILE A 74 -15.60 12.84 -12.19
C ILE A 74 -14.13 12.40 -12.21
N PHE A 75 -13.84 11.35 -12.98
CA PHE A 75 -12.50 10.83 -13.10
C PHE A 75 -11.62 11.83 -13.88
N SER A 76 -10.74 12.52 -13.19
CA SER A 76 -9.75 13.42 -13.82
C SER A 76 -8.53 12.65 -14.35
N SER A 77 -8.33 11.42 -13.88
CA SER A 77 -7.29 10.49 -14.33
C SER A 77 -7.92 9.12 -14.57
N GLY A 78 -7.83 8.61 -15.79
CA GLY A 78 -8.45 7.33 -16.18
C GLY A 78 -7.94 6.11 -15.42
N ASN A 79 -6.80 6.22 -14.74
CA ASN A 79 -6.18 5.10 -14.02
C ASN A 79 -6.34 5.19 -12.50
N ARG A 80 -6.87 6.29 -11.97
CA ARG A 80 -7.22 6.39 -10.55
C ARG A 80 -8.60 5.75 -10.33
N VAL A 81 -8.64 4.75 -9.45
CA VAL A 81 -9.86 3.98 -9.17
C VAL A 81 -10.65 4.57 -8.00
N THR A 82 -9.98 5.14 -7.02
CA THR A 82 -10.61 5.68 -5.80
C THR A 82 -10.80 7.19 -5.87
N ALA A 83 -11.98 7.68 -5.52
CA ALA A 83 -12.25 9.10 -5.39
C ALA A 83 -11.45 9.73 -4.23
N PRO A 84 -10.98 10.99 -4.36
CA PRO A 84 -10.30 11.70 -3.29
C PRO A 84 -11.13 11.76 -1.99
N ASN A 85 -10.48 11.61 -0.84
CA ASN A 85 -11.14 11.71 0.48
C ASN A 85 -11.32 13.18 0.88
N VAL A 86 -12.33 13.82 0.31
CA VAL A 86 -12.72 15.17 0.68
C VAL A 86 -13.40 15.21 2.05
N LYS A 87 -13.20 16.31 2.76
CA LYS A 87 -13.68 16.53 4.10
C LYS A 87 -14.74 17.62 4.14
N LYS A 88 -15.56 17.62 5.19
CA LYS A 88 -16.49 18.71 5.47
C LYS A 88 -15.77 20.06 5.39
N ASN A 89 -16.40 21.04 4.74
CA ASN A 89 -15.92 22.39 4.47
C ASN A 89 -14.80 22.47 3.40
N GLU A 90 -14.45 21.38 2.75
CA GLU A 90 -13.53 21.42 1.59
C GLU A 90 -14.26 21.97 0.35
N SER A 91 -13.57 22.79 -0.45
CA SER A 91 -14.10 23.32 -1.70
C SER A 91 -13.87 22.32 -2.84
N VAL A 92 -14.88 22.12 -3.67
CA VAL A 92 -14.83 21.27 -4.87
C VAL A 92 -15.43 22.02 -6.07
N LEU A 93 -15.05 21.64 -7.29
CA LEU A 93 -15.74 22.07 -8.49
C LEU A 93 -16.94 21.17 -8.72
N ILE A 94 -18.08 21.76 -9.03
CA ILE A 94 -19.31 21.07 -9.39
C ILE A 94 -19.57 21.29 -10.88
N TYR A 95 -19.86 20.21 -11.59
CA TYR A 95 -20.32 20.19 -12.97
C TYR A 95 -21.74 19.68 -13.02
N ARG A 96 -22.51 20.19 -13.98
CA ARG A 96 -23.86 19.70 -14.29
C ARG A 96 -23.88 19.06 -15.68
N PHE A 97 -24.53 17.93 -15.83
CA PHE A 97 -24.73 17.29 -17.11
C PHE A 97 -25.97 17.83 -17.80
N ALA A 98 -25.78 18.53 -18.89
CA ALA A 98 -26.85 19.20 -19.66
C ALA A 98 -27.77 20.02 -18.75
N ASP A 99 -29.10 19.86 -18.90
CA ASP A 99 -30.12 20.49 -18.06
C ASP A 99 -30.78 19.47 -17.11
N THR A 100 -30.07 18.36 -16.81
CA THR A 100 -30.50 17.31 -15.87
C THR A 100 -30.16 17.65 -14.44
N ASP A 101 -30.63 16.83 -13.49
CA ASP A 101 -30.23 16.92 -12.07
C ASP A 101 -29.06 15.99 -11.76
N GLU A 102 -28.23 15.68 -12.75
CA GLU A 102 -26.99 14.92 -12.58
C GLU A 102 -25.81 15.86 -12.34
N PHE A 103 -25.20 15.73 -11.19
CA PHE A 103 -24.05 16.52 -10.78
C PHE A 103 -22.82 15.68 -10.60
N TYR A 104 -21.69 16.27 -10.98
CA TYR A 104 -20.39 15.67 -10.85
C TYR A 104 -19.46 16.61 -10.08
N TRP A 105 -18.47 16.05 -9.39
CA TRP A 105 -17.51 16.87 -8.65
C TRP A 105 -16.07 16.49 -8.96
N GLU A 106 -15.21 17.47 -8.81
CA GLU A 106 -13.76 17.35 -8.89
C GLU A 106 -13.14 18.18 -7.76
N THR A 107 -11.94 17.81 -7.33
CA THR A 107 -11.22 18.57 -6.31
C THR A 107 -10.84 19.94 -6.83
N PHE A 108 -11.07 20.97 -6.02
CA PHE A 108 -10.73 22.36 -6.33
C PHE A 108 -9.53 22.80 -5.50
N MET A 109 -8.44 23.17 -6.17
CA MET A 109 -7.17 23.58 -5.56
C MET A 109 -6.51 22.47 -4.71
N ARG A 110 -5.35 22.78 -4.17
CA ARG A 110 -4.62 21.92 -3.24
C ARG A 110 -5.16 22.16 -1.84
N GLU A 111 -5.54 21.10 -1.17
CA GLU A 111 -5.88 21.16 0.25
C GLU A 111 -4.62 21.54 1.06
N PRO A 112 -4.61 22.66 1.84
CA PRO A 112 -3.41 23.20 2.48
C PRO A 112 -2.74 22.25 3.47
N SER A 113 -3.53 21.44 4.17
CA SER A 113 -3.05 20.50 5.20
C SER A 113 -2.73 19.13 4.65
N LEU A 114 -2.79 18.91 3.34
CA LEU A 114 -2.82 17.63 2.67
C LEU A 114 -4.03 16.77 3.10
N ARG A 115 -4.43 15.85 2.25
CA ARG A 115 -5.56 14.97 2.55
C ARG A 115 -5.19 13.99 3.64
N ARG A 116 -5.94 14.01 4.73
CA ARG A 116 -5.80 13.08 5.84
C ARG A 116 -6.64 11.84 5.57
N ARG A 117 -6.12 10.68 5.95
CA ARG A 117 -6.81 9.39 5.77
C ARG A 117 -7.16 9.11 4.30
N GLU A 118 -6.33 9.57 3.40
CA GLU A 118 -6.46 9.31 1.96
C GLU A 118 -6.27 7.83 1.67
N HIS A 119 -7.05 7.32 0.71
CA HIS A 119 -6.89 6.02 0.11
C HIS A 119 -6.79 6.21 -1.40
N VAL A 120 -5.60 6.02 -1.94
CA VAL A 120 -5.31 6.22 -3.36
C VAL A 120 -5.01 4.87 -3.98
N HIS A 121 -5.77 4.51 -5.00
CA HIS A 121 -5.57 3.31 -5.80
C HIS A 121 -5.47 3.69 -7.27
N TYR A 122 -4.35 3.33 -7.89
CA TYR A 122 -4.13 3.45 -9.32
C TYR A 122 -3.98 2.06 -9.92
N ALA A 123 -4.64 1.81 -11.04
CA ALA A 123 -4.59 0.54 -11.74
C ALA A 123 -4.32 0.73 -13.23
N PHE A 124 -3.56 -0.19 -13.79
CA PHE A 124 -3.18 -0.23 -15.20
C PHE A 124 -3.50 -1.61 -15.72
N SER A 125 -4.44 -1.70 -16.68
CA SER A 125 -4.79 -2.99 -17.27
C SER A 125 -3.63 -3.52 -18.10
N ASN A 126 -3.36 -4.80 -17.94
CA ASN A 126 -2.39 -5.55 -18.72
C ASN A 126 -3.07 -6.48 -19.75
N LEU A 127 -4.32 -6.21 -20.10
CA LEU A 127 -5.09 -7.04 -21.04
C LEU A 127 -5.02 -6.44 -22.45
N PRO A 128 -4.54 -7.20 -23.45
CA PRO A 128 -4.35 -6.69 -24.82
C PRO A 128 -5.65 -6.39 -25.55
N ASN A 129 -6.77 -6.94 -25.13
CA ASN A 129 -8.05 -6.79 -25.82
C ASN A 129 -9.23 -6.69 -24.83
N GLY A 130 -9.69 -5.49 -24.60
CA GLY A 130 -11.08 -5.18 -24.38
C GLY A 130 -11.88 -5.95 -23.34
N ILE A 131 -11.29 -6.31 -22.17
CA ILE A 131 -12.12 -6.56 -21.00
C ILE A 131 -12.52 -5.19 -20.47
N ASN A 132 -13.80 -4.89 -20.57
CA ASN A 132 -14.38 -3.56 -20.32
C ASN A 132 -14.59 -3.26 -18.82
N SER A 133 -14.03 -4.07 -17.91
CA SER A 133 -14.15 -3.86 -16.46
C SER A 133 -12.80 -4.01 -15.78
N TYR A 134 -12.53 -3.12 -14.84
CA TYR A 134 -11.38 -3.22 -13.95
C TYR A 134 -11.45 -4.52 -13.13
N ASP A 135 -10.38 -5.30 -13.19
CA ASP A 135 -10.15 -6.46 -12.33
C ASP A 135 -8.78 -6.33 -11.65
N LYS A 136 -8.79 -6.35 -10.33
CA LYS A 136 -7.59 -6.19 -9.50
C LYS A 136 -6.55 -7.27 -9.76
N ASN A 137 -6.97 -8.50 -10.08
CA ASN A 137 -6.07 -9.63 -10.31
C ASN A 137 -5.42 -9.62 -11.70
N SER A 138 -6.02 -8.91 -12.66
CA SER A 138 -5.52 -8.81 -14.02
C SER A 138 -4.88 -7.46 -14.35
N SER A 139 -4.53 -6.68 -13.35
CA SER A 139 -4.02 -5.34 -13.52
C SER A 139 -2.77 -5.12 -12.71
N TYR A 140 -1.88 -4.28 -13.20
CA TYR A 140 -0.85 -3.68 -12.37
C TYR A 140 -1.47 -2.57 -11.57
N TRP A 141 -1.19 -2.52 -10.28
CA TRP A 141 -1.71 -1.43 -9.45
C TRP A 141 -0.78 -1.09 -8.31
N PHE A 142 -0.92 0.13 -7.85
CA PHE A 142 -0.36 0.54 -6.57
C PHE A 142 -1.41 1.24 -5.72
N GLU A 143 -1.30 1.04 -4.43
CA GLU A 143 -2.21 1.56 -3.44
C GLU A 143 -1.44 2.19 -2.29
N ILE A 144 -1.82 3.40 -1.92
CA ILE A 144 -1.33 4.08 -0.74
C ILE A 144 -2.52 4.47 0.11
N SER A 145 -2.59 3.94 1.32
CA SER A 145 -3.67 4.24 2.24
C SER A 145 -3.15 4.68 3.61
N THR A 146 -3.27 5.98 3.89
CA THR A 146 -3.03 6.49 5.25
C THR A 146 -4.20 6.17 6.18
N ARG A 147 -5.38 5.84 5.64
CA ARG A 147 -6.55 5.34 6.37
C ARG A 147 -6.32 3.93 6.87
N GLU A 148 -5.94 3.02 5.98
CA GLU A 148 -5.68 1.61 6.28
C GLU A 148 -4.24 1.32 6.70
N LYS A 149 -3.36 2.33 6.58
CA LYS A 149 -1.95 2.28 7.00
C LYS A 149 -1.13 1.25 6.24
N HIS A 150 -1.20 1.30 4.92
CA HIS A 150 -0.39 0.45 4.06
C HIS A 150 0.05 1.15 2.77
N VAL A 151 1.08 0.59 2.17
CA VAL A 151 1.50 0.80 0.79
C VAL A 151 1.57 -0.57 0.14
N HIS A 152 1.00 -0.70 -1.06
CA HIS A 152 0.92 -1.97 -1.76
C HIS A 152 1.19 -1.76 -3.25
N LEU A 153 2.01 -2.60 -3.84
CA LEU A 153 2.29 -2.64 -5.27
C LEU A 153 2.12 -4.08 -5.75
N HIS A 154 1.40 -4.24 -6.84
CA HIS A 154 1.06 -5.53 -7.41
C HIS A 154 1.29 -5.52 -8.92
N THR A 155 1.83 -6.62 -9.44
CA THR A 155 1.90 -6.92 -10.87
C THR A 155 0.94 -8.07 -11.19
N SER A 156 0.57 -8.24 -12.43
CA SER A 156 -0.30 -9.34 -12.85
C SER A 156 0.45 -10.34 -13.72
N LYS A 157 -0.16 -11.49 -13.91
CA LYS A 157 0.36 -12.60 -14.71
C LYS A 157 -0.39 -12.74 -16.04
N ASN A 158 -0.82 -11.61 -16.63
CA ASN A 158 -1.56 -11.60 -17.88
C ASN A 158 -0.66 -11.23 -19.06
N ASP A 159 -1.19 -11.38 -20.27
CA ASP A 159 -0.51 -11.02 -21.52
C ASP A 159 0.87 -11.68 -21.68
N GLU A 160 0.89 -13.01 -21.46
CA GLU A 160 2.10 -13.84 -21.56
C GLU A 160 3.19 -13.55 -20.51
N GLU A 161 2.89 -12.79 -19.48
CA GLU A 161 3.82 -12.59 -18.36
C GLU A 161 3.87 -13.86 -17.50
N PRO A 162 5.08 -14.42 -17.31
CA PRO A 162 5.21 -15.70 -16.61
C PRO A 162 5.17 -15.58 -15.08
N PHE A 163 5.36 -14.37 -14.53
CA PHE A 163 5.52 -14.16 -13.08
C PHE A 163 4.68 -12.99 -12.59
N GLU A 164 4.25 -13.09 -11.34
CA GLU A 164 3.54 -12.06 -10.60
C GLU A 164 4.29 -11.74 -9.32
N TYR A 165 4.31 -10.46 -8.94
CA TYR A 165 4.96 -10.00 -7.72
C TYR A 165 4.04 -9.09 -6.92
N ASP A 166 4.13 -9.23 -5.61
CA ASP A 166 3.41 -8.44 -4.64
C ASP A 166 4.37 -7.85 -3.60
N LEU A 167 4.34 -6.54 -3.41
CA LEU A 167 5.11 -5.83 -2.38
C LEU A 167 4.15 -5.07 -1.48
N ARG A 168 4.12 -5.42 -0.21
CA ARG A 168 3.24 -4.82 0.78
C ARG A 168 3.99 -4.31 2.00
N ILE A 169 3.81 -3.03 2.31
CA ILE A 169 4.22 -2.42 3.58
C ILE A 169 2.96 -2.18 4.39
N ASN A 170 2.81 -2.84 5.54
CA ASN A 170 1.67 -2.69 6.42
C ASN A 170 2.14 -2.13 7.77
N THR A 171 1.97 -0.82 7.96
CA THR A 171 2.40 -0.14 9.18
C THR A 171 1.46 -0.37 10.36
N ARG A 172 0.23 -0.87 10.11
CA ARG A 172 -0.69 -1.28 11.19
C ARG A 172 -0.22 -2.58 11.84
N GLU A 173 0.18 -3.55 11.02
CA GLU A 173 0.66 -4.86 11.49
C GLU A 173 2.16 -4.87 11.78
N GLY A 174 2.90 -3.88 11.28
CA GLY A 174 4.34 -3.76 11.47
C GLY A 174 5.13 -4.73 10.59
N ASN A 175 4.68 -4.98 9.35
CA ASN A 175 5.39 -5.86 8.43
C ASN A 175 5.59 -5.24 7.04
N LEU A 176 6.67 -5.71 6.40
CA LEU A 176 6.95 -5.55 4.98
C LEU A 176 7.08 -6.95 4.40
N VAL A 177 6.37 -7.22 3.30
CA VAL A 177 6.38 -8.51 2.61
C VAL A 177 6.60 -8.27 1.12
N ILE A 178 7.50 -9.05 0.54
CA ILE A 178 7.65 -9.20 -0.91
C ILE A 178 7.39 -10.67 -1.21
N THR A 179 6.48 -10.96 -2.12
CA THR A 179 6.18 -12.34 -2.52
C THR A 179 5.96 -12.44 -4.01
N ASP A 180 6.15 -13.64 -4.56
CA ASP A 180 5.81 -13.98 -5.94
C ASP A 180 4.63 -14.95 -6.01
N ASP A 181 4.26 -15.34 -7.23
CA ASP A 181 3.13 -16.23 -7.53
C ASP A 181 3.34 -17.71 -7.09
N ILE A 182 4.57 -18.10 -6.74
CA ILE A 182 4.89 -19.44 -6.22
C ILE A 182 5.12 -19.45 -4.70
N ASN A 183 4.91 -18.31 -4.01
CA ASN A 183 5.09 -18.10 -2.57
C ASN A 183 6.54 -18.07 -2.09
N ASP A 184 7.50 -17.76 -2.96
CA ASP A 184 8.79 -17.28 -2.48
C ASP A 184 8.60 -15.93 -1.83
N ASN A 185 9.14 -15.71 -0.63
CA ASN A 185 8.91 -14.44 0.04
C ASN A 185 10.07 -13.95 0.90
N ILE A 186 10.13 -12.62 1.02
CA ILE A 186 10.97 -11.90 1.97
C ILE A 186 10.05 -11.13 2.91
N THR A 187 10.20 -11.36 4.20
CA THR A 187 9.39 -10.68 5.23
C THR A 187 10.27 -9.98 6.24
N ILE A 188 9.95 -8.73 6.54
CA ILE A 188 10.46 -8.01 7.71
C ILE A 188 9.28 -7.82 8.66
N ASP A 189 9.29 -8.53 9.77
CA ASP A 189 8.29 -8.42 10.85
C ASP A 189 8.87 -7.55 11.97
N SER A 190 8.57 -6.27 11.94
CA SER A 190 9.04 -5.31 12.95
C SER A 190 8.41 -5.54 14.33
N LYS A 191 7.19 -6.10 14.36
CA LYS A 191 6.47 -6.40 15.62
C LYS A 191 7.14 -7.51 16.40
N ASN A 192 7.52 -8.58 15.71
CA ASN A 192 8.17 -9.73 16.31
C ASN A 192 9.71 -9.67 16.18
N ARG A 193 10.24 -8.65 15.48
CA ARG A 193 11.69 -8.43 15.26
C ARG A 193 12.33 -9.61 14.53
N ILE A 194 11.67 -10.07 13.48
CA ILE A 194 12.09 -11.22 12.67
C ILE A 194 12.25 -10.78 11.22
N ILE A 195 13.31 -11.22 10.56
CA ILE A 195 13.50 -11.13 9.12
C ILE A 195 13.57 -12.55 8.59
N THR A 196 12.76 -12.85 7.56
CA THR A 196 12.76 -14.16 6.92
C THR A 196 12.92 -14.04 5.40
N ILE A 197 13.63 -15.02 4.83
CA ILE A 197 13.63 -15.31 3.40
C ILE A 197 13.17 -16.75 3.27
N ASN A 198 12.04 -16.97 2.63
CA ASN A 198 11.45 -18.30 2.44
C ASN A 198 11.37 -18.62 0.96
N HIS A 199 11.79 -19.79 0.60
CA HIS A 199 11.55 -20.40 -0.70
C HIS A 199 10.40 -21.39 -0.60
N ALA A 200 9.53 -21.44 -1.61
CA ALA A 200 8.32 -22.28 -1.62
C ALA A 200 8.59 -23.77 -1.37
N SER A 201 9.79 -24.26 -1.70
CA SER A 201 10.22 -25.63 -1.41
C SER A 201 10.51 -25.92 0.05
N GLY A 202 10.55 -24.88 0.93
CA GLY A 202 10.82 -25.01 2.36
C GLY A 202 12.25 -24.64 2.79
N ASN A 203 13.09 -24.16 1.87
CA ASN A 203 14.36 -23.55 2.28
C ASN A 203 14.10 -22.21 2.94
N LYS A 204 14.80 -21.91 4.05
CA LYS A 204 14.54 -20.73 4.86
C LYS A 204 15.80 -20.11 5.44
N ILE A 205 15.85 -18.77 5.47
CA ILE A 205 16.77 -18.01 6.31
C ILE A 205 15.92 -17.20 7.29
N GLU A 206 16.25 -17.26 8.57
CA GLU A 206 15.61 -16.50 9.62
C GLU A 206 16.64 -15.76 10.46
N ILE A 207 16.38 -14.50 10.73
CA ILE A 207 17.17 -13.63 11.63
C ILE A 207 16.21 -13.08 12.66
N ASN A 208 16.50 -13.30 13.93
CA ASN A 208 15.78 -12.70 15.04
C ASN A 208 16.77 -12.02 16.02
N ASP A 209 16.30 -11.57 17.19
CA ASP A 209 17.12 -10.85 18.15
C ASP A 209 18.36 -11.63 18.65
N ASN A 210 18.28 -12.95 18.68
CA ASN A 210 19.26 -13.80 19.30
C ASN A 210 19.96 -14.74 18.32
N ASP A 211 19.26 -15.08 17.21
CA ASP A 211 19.64 -16.18 16.34
C ASP A 211 19.65 -15.80 14.86
N ILE A 212 20.55 -16.42 14.14
CA ILE A 212 20.52 -16.52 12.68
C ILE A 212 20.44 -17.99 12.33
N THR A 213 19.40 -18.39 11.60
CA THR A 213 19.19 -19.79 11.21
C THR A 213 19.02 -19.92 9.71
N MET A 214 19.72 -20.85 9.11
CA MET A 214 19.54 -21.27 7.73
C MET A 214 19.10 -22.73 7.72
N THR A 215 17.94 -23.00 7.14
CA THR A 215 17.34 -24.34 7.08
C THR A 215 17.13 -24.74 5.62
N ASN A 216 17.50 -25.92 5.29
CA ASN A 216 17.26 -26.52 3.99
C ASN A 216 16.16 -27.58 4.10
N VAL A 217 15.39 -27.77 3.02
CA VAL A 217 14.29 -28.76 2.94
C VAL A 217 14.74 -30.20 3.27
N GLY A 218 16.00 -30.53 3.04
CA GLY A 218 16.60 -31.83 3.38
C GLY A 218 16.95 -32.01 4.86
N GLY A 219 16.63 -31.02 5.72
CA GLY A 219 16.84 -31.07 7.16
C GLY A 219 18.23 -30.60 7.64
N SER A 220 19.09 -30.09 6.75
CA SER A 220 20.34 -29.47 7.16
C SER A 220 20.07 -28.08 7.76
N VAL A 221 20.74 -27.75 8.87
CA VAL A 221 20.59 -26.47 9.59
C VAL A 221 21.95 -25.90 9.91
N ILE A 222 22.13 -24.61 9.68
CA ILE A 222 23.20 -23.80 10.22
C ILE A 222 22.56 -22.77 11.16
N SER A 223 22.97 -22.74 12.42
CA SER A 223 22.48 -21.77 13.38
C SER A 223 23.62 -21.04 14.09
N MET A 224 23.41 -19.76 14.36
CA MET A 224 24.28 -18.91 15.18
C MET A 224 23.44 -18.40 16.32
N THR A 225 23.79 -18.77 17.55
CA THR A 225 23.07 -18.37 18.77
C THR A 225 24.08 -17.92 19.83
N GLY A 226 23.98 -16.66 20.24
CA GLY A 226 24.98 -16.07 21.15
C GLY A 226 26.38 -16.09 20.54
N GLY A 227 27.30 -16.78 21.16
CA GLY A 227 28.67 -16.96 20.65
C GLY A 227 28.90 -18.27 19.89
N ASP A 228 27.86 -19.10 19.71
CA ASP A 228 27.99 -20.46 19.21
C ASP A 228 27.54 -20.54 17.75
N ILE A 229 28.23 -21.37 16.96
CA ILE A 229 27.81 -21.77 15.61
C ILE A 229 27.60 -23.28 15.61
N THR A 230 26.41 -23.70 15.19
CA THR A 230 26.07 -25.12 15.07
C THR A 230 25.74 -25.45 13.62
N ILE A 231 26.33 -26.55 13.11
CA ILE A 231 26.02 -27.11 11.81
C ILE A 231 25.47 -28.51 12.01
N ASN A 232 24.21 -28.73 11.66
CA ASN A 232 23.53 -30.02 11.74
C ASN A 232 23.20 -30.49 10.32
N CYS A 233 23.85 -31.53 9.88
CA CYS A 233 23.67 -32.09 8.53
C CYS A 233 24.11 -33.55 8.49
N SER A 234 23.65 -34.30 7.48
CA SER A 234 24.06 -35.70 7.29
C SER A 234 25.51 -35.82 6.86
N ASN A 235 25.99 -34.92 6.00
CA ASN A 235 27.37 -34.89 5.51
C ASN A 235 27.87 -33.44 5.42
N LEU A 236 29.08 -33.21 5.94
CA LEU A 236 29.77 -31.94 5.83
C LEU A 236 31.07 -32.12 5.10
N ASN A 237 31.23 -31.50 3.91
CA ASN A 237 32.42 -31.59 3.09
C ASN A 237 33.09 -30.21 2.98
N PHE A 238 34.37 -30.13 3.32
CA PHE A 238 35.23 -28.99 3.06
C PHE A 238 36.13 -29.30 1.86
N ASN A 239 35.99 -28.60 0.77
CA ASN A 239 36.86 -28.70 -0.39
C ASN A 239 37.62 -27.37 -0.52
N VAL A 240 38.74 -27.29 0.14
CA VAL A 240 39.55 -26.07 0.29
C VAL A 240 41.03 -26.40 0.08
N SER A 241 41.81 -25.44 -0.42
CA SER A 241 43.27 -25.61 -0.55
C SER A 241 43.97 -25.63 0.81
N ASN A 242 43.46 -24.87 1.79
CA ASN A 242 43.97 -24.83 3.15
C ASN A 242 42.82 -24.71 4.14
N ALA A 243 42.83 -25.49 5.19
CA ALA A 243 41.92 -25.35 6.33
C ALA A 243 42.77 -25.24 7.61
N THR A 244 42.45 -24.25 8.46
CA THR A 244 43.09 -24.10 9.77
C THR A 244 41.98 -24.10 10.83
N ILE A 245 42.10 -24.98 11.83
CA ILE A 245 41.19 -25.04 12.97
C ILE A 245 42.04 -24.80 14.21
N THR A 246 41.79 -23.71 14.92
CA THR A 246 42.51 -23.36 16.13
C THR A 246 41.53 -23.26 17.31
N GLY A 247 41.80 -23.94 18.38
CA GLY A 247 40.98 -23.89 19.61
C GLY A 247 41.74 -24.46 20.78
N SER A 248 41.37 -24.05 21.99
CA SER A 248 41.94 -24.60 23.24
C SER A 248 41.54 -26.06 23.47
N ASN A 249 40.41 -26.48 22.86
CA ASN A 249 39.99 -27.88 22.87
C ASN A 249 39.30 -28.19 21.53
N ILE A 250 39.83 -29.19 20.82
CA ILE A 250 39.28 -29.69 19.56
C ILE A 250 38.93 -31.16 19.79
N GLN A 251 37.60 -31.49 19.68
CA GLN A 251 37.11 -32.84 19.86
C GLN A 251 36.58 -33.39 18.54
N LEU A 252 37.05 -34.54 18.10
CA LEU A 252 36.57 -35.28 16.96
C LEU A 252 35.94 -36.59 17.46
N ASN A 253 34.60 -36.67 17.47
CA ASN A 253 33.84 -37.82 17.95
C ASN A 253 33.21 -38.53 16.74
N GLY A 254 33.69 -39.68 16.37
CA GLY A 254 33.21 -40.47 15.24
C GLY A 254 33.58 -41.93 15.28
N GLY A 255 32.96 -42.74 14.44
CA GLY A 255 33.32 -44.17 14.32
C GLY A 255 34.71 -44.43 13.74
N SER A 256 35.22 -43.48 12.93
CA SER A 256 36.61 -43.46 12.47
C SER A 256 37.03 -42.05 12.13
N VAL A 257 38.30 -41.74 12.41
CA VAL A 257 38.96 -40.50 11.97
C VAL A 257 40.13 -40.91 11.12
N THR A 258 40.09 -40.54 9.82
CA THR A 258 41.12 -40.93 8.86
C THR A 258 41.74 -39.68 8.26
N ALA A 259 43.07 -39.62 8.25
CA ALA A 259 43.83 -38.60 7.54
C ALA A 259 44.67 -39.28 6.45
N ASN A 260 44.47 -38.87 5.18
CA ASN A 260 45.20 -39.34 4.02
C ASN A 260 46.17 -38.23 3.58
N GLY A 261 47.43 -38.30 4.01
CA GLY A 261 48.47 -37.29 3.68
C GLY A 261 49.82 -37.71 4.24
N GLU A 262 50.89 -37.09 3.75
CA GLU A 262 52.27 -37.51 4.11
C GLU A 262 52.73 -37.06 5.51
N ASP A 263 52.07 -36.08 6.16
CA ASP A 263 52.49 -35.61 7.46
C ASP A 263 51.29 -35.43 8.42
N LEU A 264 51.01 -36.47 9.18
CA LEU A 264 50.24 -36.34 10.42
C LEU A 264 51.25 -36.10 11.55
N ASN A 265 51.67 -34.84 11.79
CA ASN A 265 52.47 -34.50 12.93
C ASN A 265 51.55 -34.30 14.14
N THR A 266 51.28 -35.39 14.85
CA THR A 266 50.53 -35.35 16.12
C THR A 266 51.56 -35.18 17.26
N ASP A 267 51.99 -33.93 17.51
CA ASP A 267 52.64 -33.61 18.78
C ASP A 267 51.58 -33.62 19.89
N LEU A 268 51.25 -34.83 20.36
CA LEU A 268 50.49 -35.06 21.56
C LEU A 268 51.43 -34.87 22.76
N THR A 269 51.51 -33.63 23.33
CA THR A 269 52.10 -33.37 24.63
C THR A 269 51.01 -33.26 25.69
#